data_75b9792a81f8a3e3d655a55fbb6bc23e
#
_entry.id   75b9792a81f8a3e3d655a55fbb6bc23e
#
_cell.length_a   1.000
_cell.length_b   1.000
_cell.length_c   1.000
_cell.angle_alpha   90.00
_cell.angle_beta   90.00
_cell.angle_gamma   90.00
#
_symmetry.space_group_name_H-M   'P 1'
#
loop_
_entity.id
_entity.type
_entity.pdbx_description
1 polymer ?
#
loop_
_entity_poly.entity_id
_entity_poly.type
_entity_poly.pdbx_seq_one_letter_code
_entity_poly.pdbx_strand_id
1 'polypeptide(L)'
;MLSFVDGKESYKVEMVNGKSQPNLKHDQLGGVVTSGEFGSMLFNIFTPESGAEFHWDHWATLRGKPMYVFAYSVPKSSGYNMLHGGPGESRREYTSAYQGLVYAEVQSRMIMRIKMDTVGIPADFPVQEVHITLDYSPTKIAEQEYVLPYHFELTSKEVDADTTNRADYKMYQKFGAEASITFGDIEPIPDDQLKEQPGASPQKAPATGKKK
;
A
#
# COMPACT_ATOMS: atom_id res chain seq x y z
N MET A 1 -0.70 -14.44 9.35
CA MET A 1 -1.32 -14.78 8.05
C MET A 1 -2.40 -13.76 7.71
N LEU A 2 -2.43 -13.27 6.47
CA LEU A 2 -3.48 -12.38 5.95
C LEU A 2 -4.31 -13.15 4.92
N SER A 3 -5.62 -12.99 4.91
CA SER A 3 -6.51 -13.45 3.84
C SER A 3 -7.37 -12.30 3.33
N PHE A 4 -7.63 -12.28 2.02
CA PHE A 4 -8.47 -11.30 1.34
C PHE A 4 -9.58 -12.04 0.58
N VAL A 5 -10.81 -11.91 1.06
CA VAL A 5 -11.98 -12.60 0.50
C VAL A 5 -13.14 -11.61 0.43
N ASP A 6 -13.81 -11.56 -0.71
CA ASP A 6 -14.98 -10.69 -0.97
C ASP A 6 -14.72 -9.22 -0.58
N GLY A 7 -13.54 -8.70 -0.93
CA GLY A 7 -13.15 -7.32 -0.62
C GLY A 7 -12.81 -7.04 0.84
N LYS A 8 -12.70 -8.06 1.68
CA LYS A 8 -12.39 -7.93 3.11
C LYS A 8 -11.08 -8.60 3.47
N GLU A 9 -10.31 -7.89 4.29
CA GLU A 9 -9.08 -8.40 4.87
C GLU A 9 -9.35 -9.04 6.23
N SER A 10 -8.68 -10.15 6.48
CA SER A 10 -8.70 -10.84 7.78
C SER A 10 -7.28 -11.19 8.19
N TYR A 11 -6.92 -10.82 9.40
CA TYR A 11 -5.58 -10.96 9.96
C TYR A 11 -5.57 -12.01 11.06
N LYS A 12 -4.68 -13.00 10.95
CA LYS A 12 -4.43 -14.01 11.99
C LYS A 12 -2.99 -13.92 12.43
N VAL A 13 -2.79 -13.62 13.72
CA VAL A 13 -1.46 -13.69 14.33
C VAL A 13 -1.11 -15.16 14.54
N GLU A 14 0.03 -15.59 14.07
CA GLU A 14 0.53 -16.95 14.26
C GLU A 14 1.74 -16.98 15.19
N MET A 15 2.62 -16.00 15.03
CA MET A 15 3.85 -15.89 15.79
C MET A 15 4.16 -14.44 16.12
N VAL A 16 4.73 -14.21 17.31
CA VAL A 16 5.31 -12.91 17.73
C VAL A 16 6.70 -13.17 18.26
N ASN A 17 7.70 -12.48 17.72
CA ASN A 17 9.12 -12.66 18.09
C ASN A 17 9.58 -14.13 18.05
N GLY A 18 9.15 -14.87 17.02
CA GLY A 18 9.47 -16.28 16.84
C GLY A 18 8.74 -17.25 17.78
N LYS A 19 7.82 -16.78 18.61
CA LYS A 19 7.00 -17.62 19.49
C LYS A 19 5.57 -17.70 18.99
N SER A 20 5.01 -18.91 18.93
CA SER A 20 3.60 -19.14 18.53
C SER A 20 2.64 -18.43 19.48
N GLN A 21 1.69 -17.65 18.92
CA GLN A 21 0.69 -16.88 19.66
C GLN A 21 -0.70 -17.01 18.99
N PRO A 22 -1.26 -18.23 18.88
CA PRO A 22 -2.46 -18.47 18.06
C PRO A 22 -3.73 -17.80 18.59
N ASN A 23 -3.75 -17.36 19.86
CA ASN A 23 -4.88 -16.71 20.49
C ASN A 23 -4.75 -15.18 20.54
N LEU A 24 -3.61 -14.63 20.12
CA LEU A 24 -3.41 -13.18 20.08
C LEU A 24 -4.14 -12.59 18.87
N LYS A 25 -4.99 -11.61 19.10
CA LYS A 25 -5.65 -10.89 18.00
C LYS A 25 -4.74 -9.82 17.43
N HIS A 26 -4.94 -9.49 16.16
CA HIS A 26 -4.15 -8.48 15.47
C HIS A 26 -4.24 -7.10 16.16
N ASP A 27 -5.42 -6.70 16.62
CA ASP A 27 -5.66 -5.44 17.34
C ASP A 27 -5.10 -5.41 18.79
N GLN A 28 -4.54 -6.52 19.25
CA GLN A 28 -3.87 -6.64 20.56
C GLN A 28 -2.34 -6.61 20.45
N LEU A 29 -1.79 -6.49 19.25
CA LEU A 29 -0.37 -6.26 19.04
C LEU A 29 0.01 -4.89 19.59
N GLY A 30 1.17 -4.80 20.24
CA GLY A 30 1.69 -3.50 20.69
C GLY A 30 2.15 -2.64 19.50
N GLY A 31 2.11 -1.32 19.67
CA GLY A 31 2.47 -0.35 18.63
C GLY A 31 1.30 0.04 17.73
N VAL A 32 1.61 0.66 16.60
CA VAL A 32 0.60 1.02 15.58
C VAL A 32 0.20 -0.24 14.82
N VAL A 33 -1.09 -0.54 14.87
CA VAL A 33 -1.69 -1.66 14.14
C VAL A 33 -2.52 -1.09 13.00
N THR A 34 -2.26 -1.55 11.79
CA THR A 34 -2.93 -1.11 10.57
C THR A 34 -3.73 -2.24 9.94
N SER A 35 -4.66 -1.89 9.09
CA SER A 35 -5.47 -2.82 8.29
C SER A 35 -5.95 -2.12 7.02
N GLY A 36 -6.19 -2.88 5.96
CA GLY A 36 -6.65 -2.33 4.68
C GLY A 36 -5.54 -2.11 3.65
N GLU A 37 -4.31 -2.46 3.95
CA GLU A 37 -3.16 -2.24 3.08
C GLU A 37 -3.16 -3.18 1.86
N PHE A 38 -3.74 -4.37 1.99
CA PHE A 38 -3.65 -5.38 0.96
C PHE A 38 -4.48 -5.06 -0.30
N GLY A 39 -5.72 -4.65 -0.14
CA GLY A 39 -6.61 -4.36 -1.27
C GLY A 39 -7.49 -3.15 -1.07
N SER A 40 -7.81 -2.82 0.16
CA SER A 40 -8.76 -1.75 0.49
C SER A 40 -8.21 -0.37 0.11
N MET A 41 -6.90 -0.13 0.21
CA MET A 41 -6.30 1.16 -0.17
C MET A 41 -6.48 1.46 -1.66
N LEU A 42 -6.18 0.49 -2.54
CA LEU A 42 -6.45 0.63 -3.98
C LEU A 42 -7.93 0.91 -4.24
N PHE A 43 -8.80 0.11 -3.65
CA PHE A 43 -10.23 0.28 -3.81
C PHE A 43 -10.68 1.67 -3.35
N ASN A 44 -10.27 2.11 -2.15
CA ASN A 44 -10.66 3.39 -1.56
C ASN A 44 -10.18 4.61 -2.35
N ILE A 45 -9.07 4.50 -3.10
CA ILE A 45 -8.57 5.60 -3.94
C ILE A 45 -9.29 5.63 -5.29
N PHE A 46 -9.56 4.46 -5.90
CA PHE A 46 -10.04 4.38 -7.27
C PHE A 46 -11.54 4.14 -7.41
N THR A 47 -12.28 3.96 -6.32
CA THR A 47 -13.75 3.92 -6.39
C THR A 47 -14.31 5.31 -6.70
N PRO A 48 -15.36 5.44 -7.54
CA PRO A 48 -15.98 6.74 -7.81
C PRO A 48 -16.46 7.48 -6.57
N GLU A 49 -16.89 6.74 -5.55
CA GLU A 49 -17.39 7.27 -4.28
C GLU A 49 -16.30 7.92 -3.43
N SER A 50 -15.03 7.66 -3.72
CA SER A 50 -13.90 8.28 -3.00
C SER A 50 -13.85 9.80 -3.19
N GLY A 51 -14.34 10.30 -4.33
CA GLY A 51 -14.16 11.69 -4.71
C GLY A 51 -12.70 12.05 -4.96
N ALA A 52 -11.86 11.08 -5.30
CA ALA A 52 -10.45 11.30 -5.57
C ALA A 52 -10.26 12.12 -6.84
N GLU A 53 -9.40 13.14 -6.76
CA GLU A 53 -8.97 13.94 -7.89
C GLU A 53 -7.53 13.56 -8.25
N PHE A 54 -7.27 13.38 -9.56
CA PHE A 54 -5.95 12.99 -10.06
C PHE A 54 -5.43 14.01 -11.04
N HIS A 55 -4.11 14.28 -10.98
CA HIS A 55 -3.43 15.09 -11.97
C HIS A 55 -2.03 14.54 -12.25
N TRP A 56 -1.54 14.81 -13.45
CA TRP A 56 -0.18 14.45 -13.83
C TRP A 56 0.82 15.18 -12.93
N ASP A 57 1.85 14.45 -12.45
CA ASP A 57 2.91 15.02 -11.63
C ASP A 57 4.26 14.98 -12.38
N HIS A 58 4.89 13.82 -12.49
CA HIS A 58 6.20 13.70 -13.14
C HIS A 58 6.47 12.29 -13.69
N TRP A 59 7.63 12.16 -14.37
CA TRP A 59 8.20 10.89 -14.75
C TRP A 59 9.15 10.38 -13.66
N ALA A 60 9.08 9.09 -13.34
CA ALA A 60 10.00 8.45 -12.40
C ALA A 60 10.55 7.15 -12.97
N THR A 61 11.58 6.62 -12.31
CA THR A 61 12.05 5.25 -12.51
C THR A 61 11.94 4.50 -11.17
N LEU A 62 11.25 3.37 -11.18
CA LEU A 62 11.11 2.50 -10.03
C LEU A 62 11.54 1.09 -10.41
N ARG A 63 12.52 0.54 -9.69
CA ARG A 63 13.08 -0.80 -9.97
C ARG A 63 13.52 -0.95 -11.44
N GLY A 64 14.19 0.08 -11.99
CA GLY A 64 14.67 0.11 -13.38
C GLY A 64 13.58 0.28 -14.45
N LYS A 65 12.32 0.45 -14.08
CA LYS A 65 11.19 0.60 -15.00
C LYS A 65 10.68 2.03 -15.03
N PRO A 66 10.34 2.60 -16.20
CA PRO A 66 9.75 3.94 -16.29
C PRO A 66 8.32 3.96 -15.76
N MET A 67 7.98 5.01 -15.01
CA MET A 67 6.68 5.19 -14.37
C MET A 67 6.02 6.50 -14.80
N TYR A 68 4.72 6.45 -15.03
CA TYR A 68 3.85 7.60 -14.90
C TYR A 68 3.60 7.85 -13.43
N VAL A 69 3.79 9.08 -12.96
CA VAL A 69 3.43 9.47 -11.59
C VAL A 69 2.29 10.46 -11.63
N PHE A 70 1.22 10.13 -10.94
CA PHE A 70 0.06 10.99 -10.76
C PHE A 70 -0.05 11.36 -9.29
N ALA A 71 -0.20 12.64 -9.01
CA ALA A 71 -0.62 13.10 -7.71
C ALA A 71 -2.14 12.93 -7.58
N TYR A 72 -2.59 12.61 -6.37
CA TYR A 72 -4.01 12.48 -6.07
C TYR A 72 -4.34 13.11 -4.71
N SER A 73 -5.62 13.47 -4.53
CA SER A 73 -6.17 13.91 -3.26
C SER A 73 -7.54 13.29 -3.04
N VAL A 74 -7.83 12.92 -1.80
CA VAL A 74 -9.11 12.36 -1.36
C VAL A 74 -9.66 13.24 -0.23
N PRO A 75 -10.92 13.71 -0.35
CA PRO A 75 -11.52 14.59 0.65
C PRO A 75 -11.80 13.85 1.97
N LYS A 76 -11.95 14.61 3.04
CA LYS A 76 -12.23 14.08 4.38
C LYS A 76 -13.49 13.19 4.43
N SER A 77 -14.49 13.44 3.59
CA SER A 77 -15.72 12.64 3.52
C SER A 77 -15.47 11.16 3.21
N SER A 78 -14.39 10.88 2.49
CA SER A 78 -13.93 9.52 2.14
C SER A 78 -12.51 9.29 2.68
N GLY A 79 -12.17 9.95 3.77
CA GLY A 79 -10.81 10.10 4.28
C GLY A 79 -10.28 8.87 4.99
N TYR A 80 -9.05 9.00 5.46
CA TYR A 80 -8.34 7.98 6.22
C TYR A 80 -8.71 8.06 7.70
N ASN A 81 -9.21 6.94 8.24
CA ASN A 81 -9.63 6.86 9.63
C ASN A 81 -8.48 6.44 10.55
N MET A 82 -8.22 7.23 11.56
CA MET A 82 -7.19 7.01 12.57
C MET A 82 -7.83 6.77 13.93
N LEU A 83 -7.33 5.75 14.62
CA LEU A 83 -7.70 5.44 16.00
C LEU A 83 -6.47 5.58 16.88
N HIS A 84 -6.59 6.33 17.96
CA HIS A 84 -5.56 6.45 18.99
C HIS A 84 -6.13 6.05 20.34
N GLY A 85 -5.33 5.35 21.14
CA GLY A 85 -5.67 4.87 22.48
C GLY A 85 -5.59 3.36 22.59
N GLY A 86 -4.91 2.90 23.63
CA GLY A 86 -4.69 1.50 23.98
C GLY A 86 -5.74 0.93 24.94
N PRO A 87 -5.55 -0.32 25.41
CA PRO A 87 -6.38 -0.92 26.44
C PRO A 87 -6.33 -0.09 27.74
N GLY A 88 -7.49 0.42 28.16
CA GLY A 88 -7.63 1.25 29.37
C GLY A 88 -7.50 2.75 29.16
N GLU A 89 -7.22 3.19 27.93
CA GLU A 89 -7.18 4.61 27.56
C GLU A 89 -8.47 5.05 26.86
N SER A 90 -8.76 6.37 26.91
CA SER A 90 -9.87 6.94 26.16
C SER A 90 -9.58 6.87 24.66
N ARG A 91 -10.36 6.11 23.92
CA ARG A 91 -10.25 6.02 22.45
C ARG A 91 -10.62 7.35 21.81
N ARG A 92 -9.72 7.86 20.97
CA ARG A 92 -9.96 9.02 20.12
C ARG A 92 -9.93 8.58 18.66
N GLU A 93 -10.86 9.08 17.88
CA GLU A 93 -11.00 8.75 16.47
C GLU A 93 -11.02 10.03 15.64
N TYR A 94 -10.34 10.01 14.51
CA TYR A 94 -10.34 11.12 13.57
C TYR A 94 -10.21 10.62 12.13
N THR A 95 -11.05 11.14 11.25
CA THR A 95 -10.94 10.91 9.80
C THR A 95 -10.30 12.12 9.16
N SER A 96 -9.14 11.96 8.53
CA SER A 96 -8.43 13.03 7.81
C SER A 96 -8.64 12.93 6.31
N ALA A 97 -8.60 14.04 5.60
CA ALA A 97 -8.30 14.02 4.18
C ALA A 97 -6.89 13.44 3.98
N TYR A 98 -6.60 12.95 2.77
CA TYR A 98 -5.27 12.49 2.43
C TYR A 98 -4.94 12.79 0.96
N GLN A 99 -3.65 12.84 0.67
CA GLN A 99 -3.12 13.04 -0.67
C GLN A 99 -1.93 12.13 -0.89
N GLY A 100 -1.44 12.04 -2.12
CA GLY A 100 -0.25 11.26 -2.37
C GLY A 100 0.07 11.08 -3.83
N LEU A 101 0.84 10.02 -4.13
CA LEU A 101 1.33 9.71 -5.46
C LEU A 101 0.99 8.27 -5.85
N VAL A 102 0.57 8.08 -7.08
CA VAL A 102 0.37 6.77 -7.71
C VAL A 102 1.39 6.59 -8.83
N TYR A 103 2.12 5.50 -8.77
CA TYR A 103 3.14 5.14 -9.77
C TYR A 103 2.61 4.02 -10.65
N ALA A 104 2.37 4.30 -11.92
CA ALA A 104 1.92 3.31 -12.89
C ALA A 104 3.05 3.01 -13.90
N GLU A 105 3.41 1.74 -14.06
CA GLU A 105 4.41 1.33 -15.06
C GLU A 105 3.95 1.66 -16.47
N VAL A 106 4.83 2.27 -17.25
CA VAL A 106 4.51 2.77 -18.60
C VAL A 106 4.05 1.65 -19.55
N GLN A 107 4.67 0.48 -19.48
CA GLN A 107 4.40 -0.62 -20.40
C GLN A 107 3.15 -1.40 -20.01
N SER A 108 3.05 -1.85 -18.79
CA SER A 108 1.93 -2.67 -18.30
C SER A 108 0.72 -1.84 -17.87
N ARG A 109 0.93 -0.56 -17.54
CA ARG A 109 -0.06 0.35 -16.93
C ARG A 109 -0.57 -0.12 -15.57
N MET A 110 0.14 -1.05 -14.94
CA MET A 110 -0.17 -1.54 -13.61
C MET A 110 0.38 -0.60 -12.55
N ILE A 111 -0.35 -0.46 -11.45
CA ILE A 111 0.11 0.33 -10.31
C ILE A 111 1.19 -0.45 -9.58
N MET A 112 2.36 0.18 -9.44
CA MET A 112 3.54 -0.44 -8.82
C MET A 112 3.86 0.16 -7.46
N ARG A 113 3.33 1.36 -7.15
CA ARG A 113 3.47 2.00 -5.83
C ARG A 113 2.34 2.99 -5.60
N ILE A 114 1.91 3.08 -4.35
CA ILE A 114 1.08 4.15 -3.82
C ILE A 114 1.82 4.79 -2.64
N LYS A 115 1.86 6.11 -2.61
CA LYS A 115 2.22 6.90 -1.43
C LYS A 115 0.99 7.65 -0.95
N MET A 116 0.84 7.80 0.36
CA MET A 116 -0.27 8.52 0.98
C MET A 116 0.26 9.34 2.17
N ASP A 117 -0.19 10.56 2.25
CA ASP A 117 0.09 11.49 3.35
C ASP A 117 -1.24 12.04 3.88
N THR A 118 -1.45 11.98 5.19
CA THR A 118 -2.64 12.57 5.82
C THR A 118 -2.57 14.09 5.82
N VAL A 119 -3.73 14.74 5.70
CA VAL A 119 -3.83 16.20 5.61
C VAL A 119 -4.94 16.71 6.54
N GLY A 120 -4.66 17.84 7.23
CA GLY A 120 -5.65 18.53 8.04
C GLY A 120 -6.00 17.84 9.35
N ILE A 121 -5.04 17.18 9.97
CA ILE A 121 -5.18 16.63 11.32
C ILE A 121 -5.18 17.79 12.32
N PRO A 122 -6.14 17.85 13.28
CA PRO A 122 -6.15 18.87 14.33
C PRO A 122 -4.93 18.79 15.24
N ALA A 123 -4.40 19.93 15.65
CA ALA A 123 -3.22 20.01 16.51
C ALA A 123 -3.41 19.36 17.90
N ASP A 124 -4.66 19.19 18.34
CA ASP A 124 -4.99 18.53 19.61
C ASP A 124 -5.19 17.00 19.47
N PHE A 125 -5.15 16.45 18.25
CA PHE A 125 -5.19 15.02 18.03
C PHE A 125 -3.79 14.41 18.28
N PRO A 126 -3.66 13.28 18.98
CA PRO A 126 -2.36 12.73 19.34
C PRO A 126 -1.46 12.37 18.14
N VAL A 127 -2.06 11.87 17.05
CA VAL A 127 -1.34 11.58 15.80
C VAL A 127 -1.33 12.86 14.96
N GLN A 128 -0.15 13.32 14.57
CA GLN A 128 0.03 14.58 13.82
C GLN A 128 0.26 14.36 12.32
N GLU A 129 0.96 13.30 11.96
CA GLU A 129 1.29 12.96 10.58
C GLU A 129 1.22 11.44 10.40
N VAL A 130 0.72 10.99 9.26
CA VAL A 130 0.81 9.59 8.83
C VAL A 130 1.25 9.57 7.37
N HIS A 131 2.32 8.84 7.10
CA HIS A 131 2.84 8.59 5.77
C HIS A 131 2.79 7.10 5.49
N ILE A 132 2.26 6.72 4.34
CA ILE A 132 2.20 5.32 3.90
C ILE A 132 2.90 5.18 2.55
N THR A 133 3.68 4.14 2.41
CA THR A 133 4.18 3.65 1.12
C THR A 133 3.78 2.19 0.98
N LEU A 134 3.10 1.87 -0.11
CA LEU A 134 2.69 0.52 -0.46
C LEU A 134 3.23 0.16 -1.84
N ASP A 135 4.10 -0.81 -1.90
CA ASP A 135 4.72 -1.34 -3.12
C ASP A 135 4.01 -2.60 -3.60
N TYR A 136 3.82 -2.68 -4.92
CA TYR A 136 3.25 -3.82 -5.61
C TYR A 136 4.28 -4.51 -6.50
N SER A 137 4.11 -5.80 -6.70
CA SER A 137 4.95 -6.60 -7.60
C SER A 137 4.11 -7.59 -8.40
N PRO A 138 4.46 -7.83 -9.68
CA PRO A 138 3.93 -8.95 -10.41
C PRO A 138 4.25 -10.26 -9.68
N THR A 139 3.23 -11.07 -9.43
CA THR A 139 3.33 -12.31 -8.66
C THR A 139 2.58 -13.40 -9.40
N LYS A 140 3.27 -14.49 -9.72
CA LYS A 140 2.66 -15.64 -10.39
C LYS A 140 2.06 -16.57 -9.34
N ILE A 141 0.76 -16.85 -9.47
CA ILE A 141 0.06 -17.83 -8.66
C ILE A 141 -0.54 -18.86 -9.63
N ALA A 142 -0.07 -20.08 -9.59
CA ALA A 142 -0.34 -21.09 -10.61
C ALA A 142 0.07 -20.58 -12.01
N GLU A 143 -0.83 -20.61 -12.98
CA GLU A 143 -0.57 -20.15 -14.34
C GLU A 143 -0.94 -18.68 -14.59
N GLN A 144 -1.40 -17.95 -13.57
CA GLN A 144 -1.89 -16.59 -13.70
C GLN A 144 -0.98 -15.59 -12.97
N GLU A 145 -0.68 -14.47 -13.63
CA GLU A 145 0.05 -13.35 -13.04
C GLU A 145 -0.92 -12.32 -12.44
N TYR A 146 -0.60 -11.87 -11.25
CA TYR A 146 -1.32 -10.83 -10.50
C TYR A 146 -0.33 -9.75 -10.09
N VAL A 147 -0.80 -8.51 -9.95
CA VAL A 147 -0.03 -7.44 -9.28
C VAL A 147 -0.53 -7.35 -7.86
N LEU A 148 0.32 -7.75 -6.91
CA LEU A 148 -0.05 -7.89 -5.51
C LEU A 148 0.86 -7.03 -4.62
N PRO A 149 0.39 -6.59 -3.44
CA PRO A 149 1.20 -5.91 -2.45
C PRO A 149 2.45 -6.72 -2.14
N TYR A 150 3.56 -6.06 -2.00
CA TYR A 150 4.85 -6.69 -1.76
C TYR A 150 5.48 -6.17 -0.47
N HIS A 151 5.54 -4.85 -0.32
CA HIS A 151 6.09 -4.16 0.82
C HIS A 151 5.17 -3.01 1.25
N PHE A 152 5.00 -2.86 2.53
CA PHE A 152 4.25 -1.78 3.15
C PHE A 152 5.11 -1.13 4.23
N GLU A 153 5.12 0.18 4.23
CA GLU A 153 5.71 0.99 5.30
C GLU A 153 4.72 2.09 5.69
N LEU A 154 4.45 2.19 6.99
CA LEU A 154 3.75 3.33 7.58
C LEU A 154 4.70 3.98 8.58
N THR A 155 4.83 5.30 8.50
CA THR A 155 5.41 6.11 9.56
C THR A 155 4.35 7.05 10.11
N SER A 156 4.25 7.14 11.44
CA SER A 156 3.39 8.12 12.08
C SER A 156 4.19 8.94 13.09
N LYS A 157 3.88 10.23 13.12
CA LYS A 157 4.40 11.16 14.12
C LYS A 157 3.32 11.43 15.12
N GLU A 158 3.58 11.09 16.35
CA GLU A 158 2.70 11.35 17.50
C GLU A 158 3.32 12.42 18.40
N VAL A 159 2.53 12.96 19.34
CA VAL A 159 3.03 14.00 20.27
C VAL A 159 4.24 13.51 21.06
N ASP A 160 4.24 12.25 21.47
CA ASP A 160 5.24 11.67 22.36
C ASP A 160 6.16 10.62 21.72
N ALA A 161 5.92 10.23 20.46
CA ALA A 161 6.68 9.18 19.78
C ALA A 161 6.54 9.23 18.26
N ASP A 162 7.60 8.81 17.57
CA ASP A 162 7.55 8.43 16.16
C ASP A 162 7.44 6.92 16.06
N THR A 163 6.50 6.44 15.24
CA THR A 163 6.26 5.01 15.05
C THR A 163 6.46 4.61 13.60
N THR A 164 7.08 3.44 13.39
CA THR A 164 7.20 2.84 12.05
C THR A 164 6.63 1.43 12.08
N ASN A 165 5.71 1.15 11.16
CA ASN A 165 5.18 -0.18 10.90
C ASN A 165 5.62 -0.64 9.50
N ARG A 166 6.19 -1.84 9.40
CA ARG A 166 6.62 -2.45 8.13
C ARG A 166 6.06 -3.84 8.00
N ALA A 167 5.59 -4.17 6.79
CA ALA A 167 5.13 -5.50 6.46
C ALA A 167 5.67 -5.93 5.09
N ASP A 168 6.19 -7.16 5.03
CA ASP A 168 6.53 -7.83 3.78
C ASP A 168 5.54 -8.96 3.53
N TYR A 169 4.89 -8.93 2.37
CA TYR A 169 3.94 -9.96 1.96
C TYR A 169 4.63 -11.02 1.14
N LYS A 170 4.50 -12.28 1.56
CA LYS A 170 5.20 -13.43 0.96
C LYS A 170 4.26 -14.62 0.88
N MET A 171 4.63 -15.63 0.08
CA MET A 171 3.92 -16.92 -0.02
C MET A 171 2.44 -16.78 -0.37
N TYR A 172 2.16 -16.10 -1.46
CA TYR A 172 0.81 -15.90 -1.95
C TYR A 172 0.15 -17.20 -2.38
N GLN A 173 -1.12 -17.38 -1.98
CA GLN A 173 -1.92 -18.54 -2.34
C GLN A 173 -3.32 -18.09 -2.77
N LYS A 174 -3.88 -18.73 -3.78
CA LYS A 174 -5.27 -18.54 -4.17
C LYS A 174 -6.11 -19.64 -3.56
N PHE A 175 -7.10 -19.27 -2.76
CA PHE A 175 -8.10 -20.20 -2.28
C PHE A 175 -9.21 -20.34 -3.33
N GLY A 176 -9.53 -21.58 -3.73
CA GLY A 176 -10.60 -21.90 -4.66
C GLY A 176 -11.31 -23.18 -4.21
N ALA A 177 -12.48 -23.47 -4.78
CA ALA A 177 -13.24 -24.68 -4.47
C ALA A 177 -12.55 -25.97 -4.94
N GLU A 178 -11.50 -25.88 -5.78
CA GLU A 178 -10.63 -26.98 -6.17
C GLU A 178 -9.29 -26.82 -5.48
N ALA A 179 -8.98 -27.71 -4.56
CA ALA A 179 -7.79 -27.64 -3.72
C ALA A 179 -6.52 -28.02 -4.50
N SER A 180 -5.88 -27.05 -5.12
CA SER A 180 -4.45 -27.13 -5.41
C SER A 180 -3.74 -25.93 -4.78
N ILE A 181 -2.87 -26.20 -3.83
CA ILE A 181 -2.05 -25.18 -3.16
C ILE A 181 -0.84 -24.92 -4.05
N THR A 182 -0.74 -23.73 -4.63
CA THR A 182 0.44 -23.32 -5.38
C THR A 182 1.07 -22.13 -4.65
N PHE A 183 2.35 -22.26 -4.31
CA PHE A 183 3.12 -21.21 -3.64
C PHE A 183 3.78 -20.31 -4.69
N GLY A 184 3.64 -18.99 -4.53
CA GLY A 184 4.43 -18.01 -5.26
C GLY A 184 5.42 -17.37 -4.29
N ASP A 185 6.70 -17.58 -4.52
CA ASP A 185 7.75 -16.87 -3.79
C ASP A 185 8.10 -15.57 -4.52
N ILE A 186 8.14 -14.47 -3.78
CA ILE A 186 8.69 -13.19 -4.25
C ILE A 186 10.10 -13.10 -3.66
N GLU A 187 11.11 -12.97 -4.51
CA GLU A 187 12.46 -12.68 -4.05
C GLU A 187 12.47 -11.31 -3.34
N PRO A 188 13.14 -11.18 -2.19
CA PRO A 188 13.25 -9.90 -1.50
C PRO A 188 13.89 -8.86 -2.42
N ILE A 189 13.22 -7.72 -2.61
CA ILE A 189 13.79 -6.61 -3.37
C ILE A 189 14.73 -5.85 -2.40
N PRO A 190 16.01 -5.65 -2.76
CA PRO A 190 16.95 -4.88 -1.95
C PRO A 190 16.46 -3.44 -1.69
N ASP A 191 16.76 -2.87 -0.53
CA ASP A 191 16.32 -1.53 -0.10
C ASP A 191 16.75 -0.40 -1.07
N ASP A 192 17.84 -0.59 -1.78
CA ASP A 192 18.31 0.36 -2.81
C ASP A 192 17.39 0.41 -4.04
N GLN A 193 16.68 -0.66 -4.35
CA GLN A 193 15.70 -0.72 -5.43
C GLN A 193 14.32 -0.19 -5.03
N LEU A 194 14.07 0.03 -3.76
CA LEU A 194 12.85 0.67 -3.25
C LEU A 194 12.89 2.20 -3.41
N LYS A 195 14.08 2.79 -3.66
CA LYS A 195 14.23 4.23 -3.85
C LYS A 195 13.80 4.63 -5.26
N GLU A 196 13.07 5.75 -5.34
CA GLU A 196 12.73 6.40 -6.60
C GLU A 196 13.99 7.01 -7.23
N GLN A 197 14.11 6.85 -8.55
CA GLN A 197 15.18 7.49 -9.32
C GLN A 197 14.56 8.53 -10.27
N PRO A 198 15.22 9.67 -10.54
CA PRO A 198 14.76 10.63 -11.53
C PRO A 198 14.51 9.95 -12.88
N GLY A 199 13.32 10.12 -13.42
CA GLY A 199 12.92 9.50 -14.69
C GLY A 199 13.31 10.34 -15.88
N ALA A 200 13.86 9.71 -16.93
CA ALA A 200 13.93 10.30 -18.25
C ALA A 200 12.60 10.04 -18.98
N SER A 201 12.04 11.05 -19.63
CA SER A 201 10.88 10.86 -20.51
C SER A 201 11.18 9.77 -21.53
N PRO A 202 10.26 8.82 -21.80
CA PRO A 202 10.48 7.81 -22.84
C PRO A 202 10.73 8.51 -24.18
N GLN A 203 11.85 8.22 -24.82
CA GLN A 203 12.12 8.70 -26.16
C GLN A 203 11.01 8.21 -27.09
N LYS A 204 10.39 9.13 -27.81
CA LYS A 204 9.37 8.86 -28.82
C LYS A 204 9.97 7.82 -29.81
N ALA A 205 9.34 6.67 -29.93
CA ALA A 205 9.74 5.67 -30.89
C ALA A 205 9.85 6.31 -32.28
N PRO A 206 10.92 6.01 -33.08
CA PRO A 206 11.05 6.58 -34.40
C PRO A 206 9.84 6.18 -35.25
N ALA A 207 9.20 7.17 -35.87
CA ALA A 207 8.11 6.95 -36.81
C ALA A 207 8.61 6.06 -37.95
N THR A 208 8.05 4.86 -38.06
CA THR A 208 8.29 3.98 -39.18
C THR A 208 7.81 4.68 -40.47
N GLY A 209 8.73 5.24 -41.23
CA GLY A 209 8.43 5.86 -42.52
C GLY A 209 7.83 4.82 -43.47
N LYS A 210 6.58 5.04 -43.86
CA LYS A 210 6.00 4.34 -45.00
C LYS A 210 6.86 4.70 -46.23
N LYS A 211 7.61 3.75 -46.78
CA LYS A 211 8.12 3.84 -48.16
C LYS A 211 6.92 3.65 -49.10
N LYS A 212 6.80 4.59 -50.02
CA LYS A 212 5.97 4.45 -51.21
C LYS A 212 6.49 3.35 -52.14
#